data_39d6f265d89e829a872221d83c60d212
#
_entry.id   39d6f265d89e829a872221d83c60d212
#
_cell.length_a   1.000
_cell.length_b   1.000
_cell.length_c   1.000
_cell.angle_alpha   90.00
_cell.angle_beta   90.00
_cell.angle_gamma   90.00
#
_symmetry.space_group_name_H-M   'P 1'
#
loop_
_entity.id
_entity.type
_entity.pdbx_description
1 polymer ?
#
loop_
_entity_poly.entity_id
_entity_poly.type
_entity_poly.pdbx_seq_one_letter_code
_entity_poly.pdbx_strand_id
1 'polypeptide(L)'
;MKRSLVLSLLLLCLLVPLSTGADEDRSSWEIDLDNGYISTKPIIVEEQVIVRTSGFWTGEDRPHVYAFDIDTGHENWRFRNNASTNHDMSPLLHVSAGNGACGSWDEMILVGWTDGRVTALDISSGSLIWEMQTEVISWGITGEMAIDGDSVIVPTRQGVSKACLSDGTESLRVNLPELGWRNGVTVTEENYLIGNEEGVLNIISKLGVVSNISIGEGKIRHAPIVTDSGIIVHLQTNTGSQIYLDQQLLSNEGHSPAIPLVVGQDVYLGTSSNVILLDCSNNCSVAGKSTYHTNGEITHNAFNDTIWYPYNTPEGGWGTGTPGADIVSFNTQHDTYTTAGVAFGDNGEMAFGNDNGILMVLLSSNSSLAVEDSEESSTESNSYFQQFLILILCGIMFFFQLKKNNKMATKVGLLLLLVIMILILPVASNIWSKEIDSSEEAPGDWDESWPEDWKGTQVIVFELPDGEIALGGLTGYQNVEVFTDAAASDLNISVSKESYDFGVWITSFNGESGEGWEFTIDGKRSSVGISVADIDEDSVVRWSPA
;
A
#
# COMPACT_ATOMS: atom_id res chain seq x y z
N MET A 1 34.92 4.98 -58.10
CA MET A 1 35.27 4.74 -56.69
C MET A 1 34.51 5.60 -55.69
N LYS A 2 34.32 6.93 -55.84
CA LYS A 2 33.67 7.79 -54.82
C LYS A 2 32.16 7.57 -54.62
N ARG A 3 31.40 7.13 -55.65
CA ARG A 3 29.95 6.85 -55.52
C ARG A 3 29.66 5.49 -54.87
N SER A 4 30.55 4.53 -55.03
CA SER A 4 30.43 3.21 -54.44
C SER A 4 30.62 3.22 -52.91
N LEU A 5 31.52 4.09 -52.38
CA LEU A 5 31.79 4.21 -50.94
C LEU A 5 30.62 4.81 -50.17
N VAL A 6 29.92 5.80 -50.77
CA VAL A 6 28.74 6.42 -50.16
C VAL A 6 27.55 5.46 -50.15
N LEU A 7 27.39 4.64 -51.19
CA LEU A 7 26.34 3.62 -51.25
C LEU A 7 26.62 2.50 -50.24
N SER A 8 27.87 2.08 -50.04
CA SER A 8 28.26 1.09 -49.03
C SER A 8 28.08 1.62 -47.58
N LEU A 9 28.32 2.91 -47.33
CA LEU A 9 28.08 3.51 -46.02
C LEU A 9 26.59 3.65 -45.73
N LEU A 10 25.76 4.00 -46.71
CA LEU A 10 24.29 4.03 -46.57
C LEU A 10 23.71 2.63 -46.40
N LEU A 11 24.28 1.58 -47.05
CA LEU A 11 23.88 0.21 -46.84
C LEU A 11 24.29 -0.30 -45.45
N LEU A 12 25.44 0.16 -44.90
CA LEU A 12 25.89 -0.19 -43.55
C LEU A 12 25.01 0.44 -42.47
N CYS A 13 24.49 1.65 -42.71
CA CYS A 13 23.50 2.29 -41.84
C CYS A 13 22.10 1.63 -41.88
N LEU A 14 21.78 0.94 -42.98
CA LEU A 14 20.54 0.17 -43.13
C LEU A 14 20.69 -1.27 -42.57
N LEU A 15 21.91 -1.71 -42.25
CA LEU A 15 22.21 -3.00 -41.62
C LEU A 15 22.44 -2.89 -40.12
N VAL A 16 22.19 -1.75 -39.48
CA VAL A 16 21.93 -1.71 -38.05
C VAL A 16 20.66 -2.54 -37.88
N PRO A 17 20.68 -3.68 -37.20
CA PRO A 17 19.45 -4.36 -36.89
C PRO A 17 18.58 -3.33 -36.14
N LEU A 18 17.51 -2.88 -36.75
CA LEU A 18 16.35 -2.52 -35.97
C LEU A 18 16.09 -3.79 -35.18
N SER A 19 16.42 -3.76 -33.89
CA SER A 19 15.90 -4.77 -32.98
C SER A 19 14.38 -4.62 -33.01
N THR A 20 13.77 -5.29 -33.96
CA THR A 20 12.35 -5.63 -33.92
C THR A 20 12.23 -6.85 -33.00
N GLY A 21 12.61 -6.68 -31.80
CA GLY A 21 12.13 -7.40 -30.65
C GLY A 21 11.26 -6.42 -29.89
N ALA A 22 10.20 -5.98 -30.49
CA ALA A 22 9.02 -5.72 -29.73
C ALA A 22 8.39 -7.10 -29.53
N ASP A 23 8.82 -7.85 -28.51
CA ASP A 23 7.81 -8.43 -27.64
C ASP A 23 6.87 -7.25 -27.37
N GLU A 24 5.60 -7.41 -27.62
CA GLU A 24 4.59 -6.51 -27.07
C GLU A 24 4.83 -6.58 -25.57
N ASP A 25 5.59 -5.61 -25.04
CA ASP A 25 5.66 -5.33 -23.63
C ASP A 25 4.20 -5.12 -23.25
N ARG A 26 3.59 -6.13 -22.64
CA ARG A 26 2.34 -5.92 -21.93
C ARG A 26 2.67 -4.80 -20.96
N SER A 27 2.25 -3.60 -21.29
CA SER A 27 2.69 -2.43 -20.56
C SER A 27 2.06 -2.47 -19.19
N SER A 28 2.89 -2.45 -18.15
CA SER A 28 2.43 -2.14 -16.80
C SER A 28 1.65 -0.83 -16.83
N TRP A 29 0.64 -0.72 -15.99
CA TRP A 29 -0.15 0.48 -15.87
C TRP A 29 -0.36 0.86 -14.41
N GLU A 30 -0.64 2.13 -14.17
CA GLU A 30 -1.00 2.64 -12.87
C GLU A 30 -2.16 3.62 -12.97
N ILE A 31 -2.94 3.70 -11.89
CA ILE A 31 -4.08 4.61 -11.77
C ILE A 31 -4.07 5.19 -10.35
N ASP A 32 -4.17 6.51 -10.27
CA ASP A 32 -4.52 7.22 -9.06
C ASP A 32 -6.05 7.22 -8.93
N LEU A 33 -6.55 6.55 -7.89
CA LEU A 33 -7.99 6.42 -7.64
C LEU A 33 -8.57 7.66 -6.96
N ASP A 34 -7.72 8.53 -6.40
CA ASP A 34 -8.12 9.77 -5.70
C ASP A 34 -9.30 9.52 -4.73
N ASN A 35 -9.23 8.41 -3.99
CA ASN A 35 -10.32 7.96 -3.11
C ASN A 35 -9.78 7.32 -1.81
N GLY A 36 -8.80 7.95 -1.17
CA GLY A 36 -8.18 7.46 0.05
C GLY A 36 -7.20 6.30 -0.18
N TYR A 37 -6.92 5.53 0.85
CA TYR A 37 -5.87 4.50 0.85
C TYR A 37 -6.30 3.22 0.15
N ILE A 38 -5.30 2.48 -0.36
CA ILE A 38 -5.42 1.05 -0.67
C ILE A 38 -4.59 0.31 0.39
N SER A 39 -5.21 -0.08 1.48
CA SER A 39 -4.52 -0.75 2.61
C SER A 39 -4.83 -2.25 2.72
N THR A 40 -5.64 -2.78 1.82
CA THR A 40 -5.91 -4.22 1.70
C THR A 40 -5.41 -4.73 0.36
N LYS A 41 -4.97 -5.97 0.34
CA LYS A 41 -4.51 -6.63 -0.87
C LYS A 41 -5.57 -6.58 -1.98
N PRO A 42 -5.23 -6.14 -3.20
CA PRO A 42 -6.08 -6.33 -4.37
C PRO A 42 -6.38 -7.82 -4.61
N ILE A 43 -7.35 -8.11 -5.44
CA ILE A 43 -7.63 -9.48 -5.92
C ILE A 43 -7.44 -9.49 -7.43
N ILE A 44 -6.67 -10.44 -7.93
CA ILE A 44 -6.61 -10.76 -9.36
C ILE A 44 -7.46 -12.00 -9.57
N VAL A 45 -8.47 -11.88 -10.42
CA VAL A 45 -9.37 -12.98 -10.74
C VAL A 45 -9.84 -12.85 -12.18
N GLU A 46 -9.79 -13.96 -12.93
CA GLU A 46 -10.01 -13.96 -14.37
C GLU A 46 -9.12 -12.92 -15.08
N GLU A 47 -9.71 -11.99 -15.79
CA GLU A 47 -9.02 -10.89 -16.50
C GLU A 47 -9.22 -9.55 -15.76
N GLN A 48 -9.41 -9.56 -14.43
CA GLN A 48 -9.70 -8.35 -13.66
C GLN A 48 -8.81 -8.21 -12.43
N VAL A 49 -8.50 -6.95 -12.10
CA VAL A 49 -7.96 -6.54 -10.81
C VAL A 49 -9.04 -5.84 -10.01
N ILE A 50 -9.37 -6.38 -8.84
CA ILE A 50 -10.39 -5.83 -7.94
C ILE A 50 -9.68 -5.22 -6.74
N VAL A 51 -9.97 -3.96 -6.44
CA VAL A 51 -9.32 -3.21 -5.38
C VAL A 51 -10.36 -2.43 -4.56
N ARG A 52 -10.04 -2.23 -3.29
CA ARG A 52 -10.86 -1.45 -2.36
C ARG A 52 -10.10 -0.22 -1.89
N THR A 53 -10.80 0.92 -1.82
CA THR A 53 -10.30 2.16 -1.23
C THR A 53 -10.98 2.47 0.09
N SER A 54 -10.30 3.23 0.94
CA SER A 54 -10.83 3.65 2.24
C SER A 54 -11.92 4.72 2.16
N GLY A 55 -11.95 5.51 1.08
CA GLY A 55 -12.64 6.78 1.06
C GLY A 55 -12.00 7.79 2.01
N PHE A 56 -12.62 8.94 2.17
CA PHE A 56 -12.19 9.97 3.12
C PHE A 56 -13.19 10.10 4.28
N TRP A 57 -12.70 10.54 5.43
CA TRP A 57 -13.50 10.76 6.63
C TRP A 57 -14.58 11.81 6.43
N THR A 58 -14.23 12.85 5.68
CA THR A 58 -15.06 14.03 5.44
C THR A 58 -15.39 14.16 3.97
N GLY A 59 -16.48 14.84 3.67
CA GLY A 59 -16.89 15.08 2.30
C GLY A 59 -17.76 13.97 1.71
N GLU A 60 -17.82 13.93 0.39
CA GLU A 60 -18.69 13.02 -0.37
C GLU A 60 -17.99 11.75 -0.84
N ASP A 61 -16.66 11.66 -0.67
CA ASP A 61 -15.87 10.56 -1.18
C ASP A 61 -15.88 9.39 -0.21
N ARG A 62 -16.79 8.48 -0.48
CA ARG A 62 -17.02 7.27 0.32
C ARG A 62 -16.16 6.13 -0.20
N PRO A 63 -15.94 5.06 0.62
CA PRO A 63 -15.23 3.87 0.17
C PRO A 63 -15.83 3.26 -1.08
N HIS A 64 -14.96 2.81 -1.98
CA HIS A 64 -15.33 2.11 -3.20
C HIS A 64 -14.67 0.73 -3.26
N VAL A 65 -15.27 -0.12 -4.06
CA VAL A 65 -14.63 -1.27 -4.69
C VAL A 65 -14.64 -1.02 -6.18
N TYR A 66 -13.48 -1.17 -6.81
CA TYR A 66 -13.29 -1.00 -8.25
C TYR A 66 -12.86 -2.32 -8.85
N ALA A 67 -13.23 -2.57 -10.09
CA ALA A 67 -12.63 -3.59 -10.91
C ALA A 67 -12.12 -2.99 -12.21
N PHE A 68 -10.92 -3.37 -12.57
CA PHE A 68 -10.23 -2.94 -13.78
C PHE A 68 -9.89 -4.15 -14.63
N ASP A 69 -9.99 -4.00 -15.93
CA ASP A 69 -9.42 -4.94 -16.89
C ASP A 69 -7.91 -5.01 -16.66
N ILE A 70 -7.38 -6.22 -16.50
CA ILE A 70 -6.00 -6.44 -16.08
C ILE A 70 -4.98 -5.99 -17.13
N ASP A 71 -5.31 -6.13 -18.42
CA ASP A 71 -4.40 -5.81 -19.51
C ASP A 71 -4.37 -4.31 -19.82
N THR A 72 -5.48 -3.62 -19.65
CA THR A 72 -5.65 -2.24 -20.12
C THR A 72 -5.78 -1.20 -19.02
N GLY A 73 -6.08 -1.61 -17.78
CA GLY A 73 -6.40 -0.69 -16.70
C GLY A 73 -7.74 0.05 -16.89
N HIS A 74 -8.57 -0.39 -17.84
CA HIS A 74 -9.91 0.17 -18.03
C HIS A 74 -10.81 -0.25 -16.87
N GLU A 75 -11.52 0.72 -16.27
CA GLU A 75 -12.51 0.44 -15.23
C GLU A 75 -13.70 -0.34 -15.84
N ASN A 76 -13.91 -1.56 -15.35
CA ASN A 76 -15.03 -2.40 -15.71
C ASN A 76 -16.28 -2.01 -14.92
N TRP A 77 -16.13 -1.85 -13.61
CA TRP A 77 -17.19 -1.45 -12.71
C TRP A 77 -16.66 -0.86 -11.41
N ARG A 78 -17.52 -0.15 -10.69
CA ARG A 78 -17.30 0.28 -9.31
C ARG A 78 -18.55 0.15 -8.48
N PHE A 79 -18.36 -0.16 -7.20
CA PHE A 79 -19.40 -0.17 -6.18
C PHE A 79 -19.03 0.82 -5.08
N ARG A 80 -19.98 1.65 -4.65
CA ARG A 80 -19.81 2.65 -3.60
C ARG A 80 -20.68 2.33 -2.40
N ASN A 81 -20.12 2.32 -1.19
CA ASN A 81 -20.90 2.29 0.03
C ASN A 81 -21.06 3.69 0.62
N ASN A 82 -22.23 4.29 0.45
CA ASN A 82 -22.50 5.65 0.92
C ASN A 82 -22.62 5.80 2.45
N ALA A 83 -22.78 4.71 3.17
CA ALA A 83 -22.94 4.73 4.63
C ALA A 83 -21.63 4.48 5.37
N SER A 84 -20.66 3.85 4.71
CA SER A 84 -19.36 3.58 5.31
C SER A 84 -18.48 4.82 5.25
N THR A 85 -17.81 5.09 6.37
CA THR A 85 -16.83 6.17 6.50
C THR A 85 -15.67 5.57 7.24
N ASN A 86 -14.61 5.22 6.66
CA ASN A 86 -13.42 4.91 7.44
C ASN A 86 -12.35 4.16 6.68
N HIS A 87 -11.13 4.34 7.16
CA HIS A 87 -9.93 3.82 6.60
C HIS A 87 -9.52 2.43 7.10
N ASP A 88 -10.09 1.91 8.18
CA ASP A 88 -9.83 0.52 8.53
C ASP A 88 -10.72 -0.41 7.75
N MET A 89 -10.09 -1.21 6.91
CA MET A 89 -10.77 -2.07 5.96
C MET A 89 -10.51 -3.54 6.29
N SER A 90 -11.57 -4.35 6.24
CA SER A 90 -11.39 -5.80 6.15
C SER A 90 -10.85 -6.15 4.77
N PRO A 91 -10.00 -7.17 4.64
CA PRO A 91 -9.63 -7.71 3.34
C PRO A 91 -10.85 -8.09 2.50
N LEU A 92 -10.75 -7.90 1.18
CA LEU A 92 -11.71 -8.45 0.24
C LEU A 92 -11.67 -9.98 0.28
N LEU A 93 -12.82 -10.64 0.17
CA LEU A 93 -12.90 -12.09 0.17
C LEU A 93 -13.54 -12.59 -1.13
N HIS A 94 -12.74 -13.23 -1.98
CA HIS A 94 -13.22 -13.88 -3.19
C HIS A 94 -13.88 -15.22 -2.86
N VAL A 95 -15.04 -15.46 -3.43
CA VAL A 95 -15.81 -16.70 -3.26
C VAL A 95 -16.16 -17.25 -4.63
N SER A 96 -15.60 -18.41 -4.97
CA SER A 96 -15.96 -19.13 -6.19
C SER A 96 -17.40 -19.63 -6.14
N ALA A 97 -18.03 -19.74 -7.30
CA ALA A 97 -19.40 -20.28 -7.42
C ALA A 97 -19.53 -21.66 -6.77
N GLY A 98 -20.67 -21.91 -6.14
CA GLY A 98 -20.86 -23.16 -5.42
C GLY A 98 -22.32 -23.45 -5.07
N ASN A 99 -22.50 -24.52 -4.30
CA ASN A 99 -23.80 -24.90 -3.75
C ASN A 99 -23.64 -25.61 -2.41
N GLY A 100 -24.64 -25.52 -1.55
CA GLY A 100 -24.65 -26.15 -0.24
C GLY A 100 -26.07 -26.23 0.34
N ALA A 101 -26.17 -26.44 1.64
CA ALA A 101 -27.47 -26.49 2.35
C ALA A 101 -28.17 -25.13 2.31
N CYS A 102 -27.45 -24.04 2.23
CA CYS A 102 -27.96 -22.68 2.09
C CYS A 102 -28.47 -22.33 0.68
N GLY A 103 -28.26 -23.19 -0.31
CA GLY A 103 -28.63 -22.94 -1.72
C GLY A 103 -27.40 -22.87 -2.62
N SER A 104 -27.59 -22.31 -3.82
CA SER A 104 -26.50 -22.08 -4.78
C SER A 104 -26.12 -20.60 -4.79
N TRP A 105 -24.87 -20.31 -5.07
CA TRP A 105 -24.34 -18.96 -5.24
C TRP A 105 -23.42 -18.91 -6.45
N ASP A 106 -23.43 -17.77 -7.10
CA ASP A 106 -22.52 -17.45 -8.19
C ASP A 106 -21.19 -16.93 -7.63
N GLU A 107 -20.18 -16.79 -8.47
CA GLU A 107 -18.88 -16.24 -8.11
C GLU A 107 -19.02 -14.77 -7.70
N MET A 108 -18.41 -14.39 -6.57
CA MET A 108 -18.63 -13.07 -5.97
C MET A 108 -17.46 -12.60 -5.12
N ILE A 109 -17.46 -11.30 -4.84
CA ILE A 109 -16.61 -10.67 -3.84
C ILE A 109 -17.45 -10.30 -2.62
N LEU A 110 -17.02 -10.74 -1.45
CA LEU A 110 -17.58 -10.30 -0.18
C LEU A 110 -16.77 -9.13 0.37
N VAL A 111 -17.48 -8.09 0.78
CA VAL A 111 -16.89 -6.86 1.33
C VAL A 111 -17.48 -6.59 2.70
N GLY A 112 -16.64 -6.59 3.73
CA GLY A 112 -17.04 -6.14 5.06
C GLY A 112 -16.81 -4.63 5.20
N TRP A 113 -17.79 -3.89 5.71
CA TRP A 113 -17.75 -2.44 5.81
C TRP A 113 -17.72 -1.96 7.26
N THR A 114 -17.15 -0.78 7.48
CA THR A 114 -17.07 -0.18 8.81
C THR A 114 -18.42 0.28 9.36
N ASP A 115 -19.45 0.42 8.52
CA ASP A 115 -20.84 0.61 8.96
C ASP A 115 -21.53 -0.69 9.39
N GLY A 116 -20.78 -1.80 9.41
CA GLY A 116 -21.26 -3.11 9.85
C GLY A 116 -22.02 -3.91 8.79
N ARG A 117 -22.01 -3.48 7.54
CA ARG A 117 -22.55 -4.28 6.44
C ARG A 117 -21.54 -5.28 5.91
N VAL A 118 -22.08 -6.38 5.41
CA VAL A 118 -21.42 -7.23 4.44
C VAL A 118 -22.20 -7.13 3.14
N THR A 119 -21.53 -6.86 2.03
CA THR A 119 -22.11 -6.91 0.69
C THR A 119 -21.46 -8.02 -0.11
N ALA A 120 -22.27 -8.76 -0.85
CA ALA A 120 -21.83 -9.66 -1.90
C ALA A 120 -22.02 -8.97 -3.24
N LEU A 121 -20.94 -8.83 -3.98
CA LEU A 121 -20.92 -8.19 -5.29
C LEU A 121 -20.64 -9.25 -6.35
N ASP A 122 -21.42 -9.23 -7.43
CA ASP A 122 -21.15 -10.03 -8.63
C ASP A 122 -19.79 -9.65 -9.22
N ILE A 123 -18.95 -10.63 -9.44
CA ILE A 123 -17.57 -10.40 -9.82
C ILE A 123 -17.42 -9.72 -11.18
N SER A 124 -18.33 -10.00 -12.09
CA SER A 124 -18.27 -9.51 -13.48
C SER A 124 -18.82 -8.10 -13.65
N SER A 125 -19.80 -7.71 -12.82
CA SER A 125 -20.55 -6.46 -12.99
C SER A 125 -20.50 -5.50 -11.79
N GLY A 126 -19.99 -5.95 -10.63
CA GLY A 126 -20.06 -5.20 -9.37
C GLY A 126 -21.48 -5.00 -8.84
N SER A 127 -22.46 -5.68 -9.41
CA SER A 127 -23.85 -5.58 -8.97
C SER A 127 -24.03 -6.21 -7.60
N LEU A 128 -24.81 -5.55 -6.74
CA LEU A 128 -25.15 -6.09 -5.43
C LEU A 128 -26.00 -7.37 -5.59
N ILE A 129 -25.49 -8.50 -5.10
CA ILE A 129 -26.22 -9.77 -5.04
C ILE A 129 -27.09 -9.80 -3.78
N TRP A 130 -26.47 -9.58 -2.64
CA TRP A 130 -27.14 -9.47 -1.35
C TRP A 130 -26.35 -8.58 -0.39
N GLU A 131 -27.01 -8.09 0.65
CA GLU A 131 -26.38 -7.42 1.78
C GLU A 131 -26.90 -7.96 3.11
N MET A 132 -26.03 -7.99 4.12
CA MET A 132 -26.36 -8.29 5.51
C MET A 132 -25.91 -7.12 6.38
N GLN A 133 -26.79 -6.64 7.29
CA GLN A 133 -26.44 -5.64 8.28
C GLN A 133 -26.22 -6.31 9.64
N THR A 134 -25.06 -6.11 10.23
CA THR A 134 -24.78 -6.49 11.62
C THR A 134 -25.32 -5.42 12.58
N GLU A 135 -25.29 -5.70 13.89
CA GLU A 135 -25.71 -4.72 14.90
C GLU A 135 -24.68 -3.61 15.13
N VAL A 136 -23.45 -3.79 14.65
CA VAL A 136 -22.34 -2.86 14.86
C VAL A 136 -22.25 -1.91 13.69
N ILE A 137 -22.61 -0.65 13.90
CA ILE A 137 -22.69 0.38 12.86
C ILE A 137 -21.49 1.33 12.84
N SER A 138 -20.54 1.16 13.73
CA SER A 138 -19.31 1.96 13.81
C SER A 138 -18.12 1.06 14.05
N TRP A 139 -17.08 1.15 13.22
CA TRP A 139 -15.95 0.20 13.22
C TRP A 139 -16.44 -1.26 13.15
N GLY A 140 -17.43 -1.49 12.29
CA GLY A 140 -18.19 -2.72 12.28
C GLY A 140 -17.38 -3.92 11.85
N ILE A 141 -16.99 -3.97 10.57
CA ILE A 141 -16.23 -5.11 10.03
C ILE A 141 -14.89 -4.59 9.53
N THR A 142 -13.84 -4.88 10.27
CA THR A 142 -12.46 -4.48 9.99
C THR A 142 -11.50 -5.66 10.01
N GLY A 143 -11.89 -6.79 10.59
CA GLY A 143 -11.13 -8.03 10.62
C GLY A 143 -11.40 -8.93 9.40
N GLU A 144 -10.55 -9.95 9.26
CA GLU A 144 -10.66 -10.94 8.20
C GLU A 144 -11.89 -11.81 8.40
N MET A 145 -12.73 -11.88 7.37
CA MET A 145 -13.84 -12.84 7.26
C MET A 145 -13.29 -14.20 6.79
N ALA A 146 -14.01 -15.28 7.06
CA ALA A 146 -13.63 -16.62 6.63
C ALA A 146 -14.81 -17.40 6.08
N ILE A 147 -14.55 -18.37 5.20
CA ILE A 147 -15.58 -19.25 4.61
C ILE A 147 -15.68 -20.54 5.42
N ASP A 148 -16.91 -20.94 5.71
CA ASP A 148 -17.28 -22.21 6.32
C ASP A 148 -18.30 -22.94 5.45
N GLY A 149 -17.83 -23.68 4.47
CA GLY A 149 -18.68 -24.40 3.51
C GLY A 149 -19.53 -23.46 2.67
N ASP A 150 -20.82 -23.42 2.95
CA ASP A 150 -21.81 -22.58 2.26
C ASP A 150 -22.12 -21.26 2.98
N SER A 151 -21.27 -20.89 3.91
CA SER A 151 -21.49 -19.73 4.77
C SER A 151 -20.24 -18.89 4.91
N VAL A 152 -20.40 -17.59 5.16
CA VAL A 152 -19.35 -16.68 5.58
C VAL A 152 -19.43 -16.45 7.09
N ILE A 153 -18.27 -16.42 7.74
CA ILE A 153 -18.12 -16.06 9.15
C ILE A 153 -17.57 -14.63 9.21
N VAL A 154 -18.34 -13.77 9.85
CA VAL A 154 -18.13 -12.32 9.88
C VAL A 154 -17.76 -11.90 11.29
N PRO A 155 -16.53 -11.47 11.55
CA PRO A 155 -16.15 -10.89 12.83
C PRO A 155 -16.62 -9.44 12.92
N THR A 156 -17.17 -9.06 14.08
CA THR A 156 -17.54 -7.68 14.42
C THR A 156 -16.96 -7.30 15.77
N ARG A 157 -17.02 -6.03 16.16
CA ARG A 157 -16.60 -5.60 17.50
C ARG A 157 -17.38 -6.21 18.67
N GLN A 158 -18.51 -6.85 18.42
CA GLN A 158 -19.39 -7.41 19.46
C GLN A 158 -19.56 -8.92 19.36
N GLY A 159 -18.91 -9.56 18.40
CA GLY A 159 -19.02 -11.00 18.25
C GLY A 159 -18.78 -11.50 16.84
N VAL A 160 -19.39 -12.62 16.55
CA VAL A 160 -19.28 -13.32 15.26
C VAL A 160 -20.67 -13.61 14.73
N SER A 161 -20.91 -13.31 13.47
CA SER A 161 -22.10 -13.71 12.71
C SER A 161 -21.74 -14.75 11.66
N LYS A 162 -22.64 -15.70 11.41
CA LYS A 162 -22.59 -16.65 10.29
C LYS A 162 -23.75 -16.38 9.35
N ALA A 163 -23.47 -16.17 8.08
CA ALA A 163 -24.47 -15.92 7.05
C ALA A 163 -24.32 -16.85 5.84
N CYS A 164 -25.42 -17.18 5.20
CA CYS A 164 -25.45 -18.00 3.99
C CYS A 164 -24.80 -17.26 2.82
N LEU A 165 -23.99 -17.94 2.02
CA LEU A 165 -23.37 -17.37 0.80
C LEU A 165 -24.41 -17.08 -0.29
N SER A 166 -25.51 -17.82 -0.32
CA SER A 166 -26.54 -17.69 -1.37
C SER A 166 -27.35 -16.40 -1.27
N ASP A 167 -27.61 -15.88 -0.06
CA ASP A 167 -28.57 -14.79 0.14
C ASP A 167 -28.27 -13.86 1.33
N GLY A 168 -27.15 -14.08 2.03
CA GLY A 168 -26.76 -13.30 3.21
C GLY A 168 -27.63 -13.55 4.46
N THR A 169 -28.49 -14.55 4.46
CA THR A 169 -29.35 -14.86 5.62
C THR A 169 -28.50 -15.28 6.81
N GLU A 170 -28.59 -14.53 7.91
CA GLU A 170 -27.88 -14.85 9.15
C GLU A 170 -28.46 -16.11 9.79
N SER A 171 -27.59 -17.09 10.02
CA SER A 171 -27.95 -18.40 10.61
C SER A 171 -27.46 -18.58 12.05
N LEU A 172 -26.45 -17.83 12.45
CA LEU A 172 -25.86 -17.86 13.80
C LEU A 172 -25.33 -16.47 14.16
N ARG A 173 -25.56 -16.05 15.40
CA ARG A 173 -24.93 -14.89 16.00
C ARG A 173 -24.44 -15.25 17.40
N VAL A 174 -23.18 -14.91 17.67
CA VAL A 174 -22.54 -15.15 18.97
C VAL A 174 -21.97 -13.82 19.46
N ASN A 175 -22.48 -13.35 20.59
CA ASN A 175 -21.96 -12.14 21.22
C ASN A 175 -20.74 -12.50 22.08
N LEU A 176 -19.67 -11.74 21.91
CA LEU A 176 -18.43 -11.87 22.64
C LEU A 176 -18.05 -10.52 23.23
N PRO A 177 -17.53 -10.49 24.46
CA PRO A 177 -17.03 -9.27 25.06
C PRO A 177 -15.68 -8.89 24.50
N GLU A 178 -15.36 -7.62 24.58
CA GLU A 178 -14.02 -7.07 24.37
C GLU A 178 -13.37 -7.39 23.01
N LEU A 179 -14.19 -7.58 21.98
CA LEU A 179 -13.67 -7.56 20.61
C LEU A 179 -13.39 -6.12 20.19
N GLY A 180 -12.27 -5.93 19.52
CA GLY A 180 -11.84 -4.66 18.99
C GLY A 180 -12.05 -4.55 17.49
N TRP A 181 -11.06 -4.05 16.84
CA TRP A 181 -10.97 -3.92 15.40
C TRP A 181 -9.78 -4.72 14.89
N ARG A 182 -9.86 -5.18 13.64
CA ARG A 182 -8.91 -6.11 12.98
C ARG A 182 -8.85 -7.52 13.58
N ASN A 183 -9.74 -7.90 14.49
CA ASN A 183 -9.79 -9.27 14.96
C ASN A 183 -10.32 -10.17 13.83
N GLY A 184 -9.44 -10.95 13.24
CA GLY A 184 -9.79 -11.93 12.22
C GLY A 184 -10.32 -13.23 12.81
N VAL A 185 -11.09 -13.97 12.02
CA VAL A 185 -11.67 -15.26 12.41
C VAL A 185 -11.04 -16.40 11.61
N THR A 186 -10.71 -17.49 12.30
CA THR A 186 -10.24 -18.74 11.68
C THR A 186 -11.33 -19.81 11.80
N VAL A 187 -11.58 -20.51 10.69
CA VAL A 187 -12.50 -21.63 10.63
C VAL A 187 -11.74 -22.93 10.72
N THR A 188 -12.14 -23.76 11.67
CA THR A 188 -11.67 -25.14 11.79
C THR A 188 -12.81 -26.12 11.48
N GLU A 189 -12.55 -27.41 11.50
CA GLU A 189 -13.57 -28.43 11.28
C GLU A 189 -14.73 -28.31 12.28
N GLU A 190 -14.44 -28.05 13.56
CA GLU A 190 -15.41 -28.05 14.65
C GLU A 190 -15.75 -26.66 15.20
N ASN A 191 -14.84 -25.68 15.03
CA ASN A 191 -14.93 -24.41 15.74
C ASN A 191 -14.57 -23.21 14.86
N TYR A 192 -14.95 -22.02 15.35
CA TYR A 192 -14.43 -20.73 14.94
C TYR A 192 -13.49 -20.20 16.02
N LEU A 193 -12.35 -19.66 15.65
CA LEU A 193 -11.36 -19.09 16.56
C LEU A 193 -11.26 -17.59 16.33
N ILE A 194 -11.33 -16.79 17.37
CA ILE A 194 -11.18 -15.34 17.29
C ILE A 194 -10.55 -14.79 18.57
N GLY A 195 -9.57 -13.93 18.41
CA GLY A 195 -8.95 -13.22 19.53
C GLY A 195 -9.75 -12.01 19.98
N ASN A 196 -9.40 -11.45 21.15
CA ASN A 196 -9.99 -10.21 21.66
C ASN A 196 -8.92 -9.19 22.12
N GLU A 197 -9.37 -8.04 22.64
CA GLU A 197 -8.51 -6.94 23.11
C GLU A 197 -7.88 -7.18 24.48
N GLU A 198 -8.26 -8.25 25.18
CA GLU A 198 -7.73 -8.63 26.49
C GLU A 198 -6.84 -9.87 26.46
N GLY A 199 -6.40 -10.28 25.25
CA GLY A 199 -5.52 -11.43 25.06
C GLY A 199 -6.18 -12.79 25.32
N VAL A 200 -7.50 -12.85 25.09
CA VAL A 200 -8.28 -14.08 25.20
C VAL A 200 -8.58 -14.62 23.81
N LEU A 201 -8.25 -15.88 23.59
CA LEU A 201 -8.67 -16.65 22.42
C LEU A 201 -10.05 -17.26 22.71
N ASN A 202 -11.06 -16.81 21.96
CA ASN A 202 -12.40 -17.40 22.00
C ASN A 202 -12.49 -18.56 21.01
N ILE A 203 -13.04 -19.67 21.47
CA ILE A 203 -13.29 -20.89 20.70
C ILE A 203 -14.81 -21.09 20.68
N ILE A 204 -15.38 -20.95 19.50
CA ILE A 204 -16.83 -20.99 19.29
C ILE A 204 -17.15 -22.26 18.51
N SER A 205 -17.92 -23.18 19.10
CA SER A 205 -18.37 -24.35 18.35
C SER A 205 -19.29 -23.96 17.18
N LYS A 206 -19.43 -24.82 16.18
CA LYS A 206 -20.37 -24.62 15.04
C LYS A 206 -21.83 -24.40 15.48
N LEU A 207 -22.17 -24.71 16.75
CA LEU A 207 -23.49 -24.49 17.36
C LEU A 207 -23.56 -23.21 18.21
N GLY A 208 -22.48 -22.41 18.26
CA GLY A 208 -22.43 -21.15 19.00
C GLY A 208 -22.08 -21.27 20.48
N VAL A 209 -21.63 -22.44 20.96
CA VAL A 209 -21.14 -22.58 22.33
C VAL A 209 -19.74 -22.01 22.43
N VAL A 210 -19.54 -21.08 23.37
CA VAL A 210 -18.26 -20.39 23.57
C VAL A 210 -17.47 -21.01 24.70
N SER A 211 -16.21 -21.27 24.45
CA SER A 211 -15.16 -21.48 25.46
C SER A 211 -14.00 -20.53 25.16
N ASN A 212 -13.12 -20.29 26.11
CA ASN A 212 -12.02 -19.35 25.95
C ASN A 212 -10.75 -19.82 26.64
N ILE A 213 -9.61 -19.30 26.14
CA ILE A 213 -8.28 -19.53 26.70
C ILE A 213 -7.60 -18.18 26.84
N SER A 214 -7.13 -17.85 28.05
CA SER A 214 -6.29 -16.68 28.26
C SER A 214 -4.88 -16.98 27.77
N ILE A 215 -4.39 -16.16 26.81
CA ILE A 215 -3.05 -16.30 26.25
C ILE A 215 -2.06 -15.42 27.02
N GLY A 216 -2.42 -14.16 27.27
CA GLY A 216 -1.54 -13.19 27.95
C GLY A 216 -2.21 -11.82 28.06
N GLU A 217 -1.47 -10.83 28.54
CA GLU A 217 -1.94 -9.43 28.56
C GLU A 217 -1.63 -8.76 27.23
N GLY A 218 -2.66 -8.34 26.48
CA GLY A 218 -2.50 -7.71 25.18
C GLY A 218 -3.69 -7.94 24.27
N LYS A 219 -3.51 -7.75 22.97
CA LYS A 219 -4.56 -7.78 21.97
C LYS A 219 -4.25 -8.81 20.90
N ILE A 220 -5.21 -9.65 20.57
CA ILE A 220 -5.10 -10.61 19.48
C ILE A 220 -5.81 -10.00 18.27
N ARG A 221 -5.04 -9.42 17.34
CA ARG A 221 -5.56 -8.61 16.24
C ARG A 221 -5.99 -9.42 15.04
N HIS A 222 -5.12 -10.27 14.52
CA HIS A 222 -5.38 -11.05 13.32
C HIS A 222 -5.94 -12.43 13.63
N ALA A 223 -6.35 -13.14 12.60
CA ALA A 223 -6.88 -14.48 12.73
C ALA A 223 -5.84 -15.43 13.37
N PRO A 224 -6.20 -16.22 14.39
CA PRO A 224 -5.33 -17.25 14.91
C PRO A 224 -4.97 -18.28 13.84
N ILE A 225 -3.76 -18.83 13.88
CA ILE A 225 -3.30 -19.80 12.90
C ILE A 225 -3.38 -21.20 13.50
N VAL A 226 -3.99 -22.13 12.77
CA VAL A 226 -4.07 -23.54 13.16
C VAL A 226 -3.02 -24.33 12.40
N THR A 227 -2.17 -25.04 13.12
CA THR A 227 -1.16 -25.96 12.60
C THR A 227 -1.34 -27.35 13.19
N ASP A 228 -0.65 -28.34 12.65
CA ASP A 228 -0.62 -29.70 13.23
C ASP A 228 -0.01 -29.71 14.65
N SER A 229 0.78 -28.69 15.00
CA SER A 229 1.46 -28.57 16.28
C SER A 229 0.61 -27.84 17.35
N GLY A 230 -0.45 -27.13 16.96
CA GLY A 230 -1.29 -26.33 17.84
C GLY A 230 -1.76 -25.03 17.21
N ILE A 231 -2.28 -24.13 18.03
CA ILE A 231 -2.80 -22.82 17.61
C ILE A 231 -1.74 -21.76 17.87
N ILE A 232 -1.32 -21.07 16.82
CA ILE A 232 -0.43 -19.91 16.91
C ILE A 232 -1.28 -18.66 17.09
N VAL A 233 -0.92 -17.85 18.07
CA VAL A 233 -1.52 -16.56 18.37
C VAL A 233 -0.44 -15.49 18.40
N HIS A 234 -0.64 -14.41 17.66
CA HIS A 234 0.21 -13.23 17.71
C HIS A 234 -0.46 -12.17 18.60
N LEU A 235 0.08 -12.00 19.80
CA LEU A 235 -0.45 -11.13 20.84
C LEU A 235 0.29 -9.79 20.83
N GLN A 236 -0.37 -8.69 20.50
CA GLN A 236 0.15 -7.34 20.59
C GLN A 236 0.13 -6.85 22.04
N THR A 237 1.27 -6.45 22.55
CA THR A 237 1.43 -5.84 23.90
C THR A 237 1.63 -4.33 23.78
N ASN A 238 1.73 -3.64 24.92
CA ASN A 238 2.01 -2.19 24.94
C ASN A 238 3.42 -1.81 24.47
N THR A 239 4.37 -2.77 24.44
CA THR A 239 5.78 -2.51 24.13
C THR A 239 6.33 -3.36 23.01
N GLY A 240 5.51 -4.18 22.39
CA GLY A 240 5.92 -5.10 21.32
C GLY A 240 4.82 -6.09 21.05
N SER A 241 5.19 -7.30 20.64
CA SER A 241 4.26 -8.41 20.51
C SER A 241 4.89 -9.73 20.94
N GLN A 242 4.06 -10.72 21.16
CA GLN A 242 4.45 -12.05 21.62
C GLN A 242 3.76 -13.10 20.75
N ILE A 243 4.53 -14.11 20.36
CA ILE A 243 4.01 -15.24 19.59
C ILE A 243 3.88 -16.43 20.51
N TYR A 244 2.70 -16.99 20.56
CA TYR A 244 2.38 -18.18 21.34
C TYR A 244 2.00 -19.34 20.45
N LEU A 245 2.43 -20.54 20.82
CA LEU A 245 1.86 -21.80 20.37
C LEU A 245 1.02 -22.35 21.54
N ASP A 246 -0.29 -22.40 21.35
CA ASP A 246 -1.27 -22.60 22.43
C ASP A 246 -1.07 -21.56 23.56
N GLN A 247 -0.47 -21.97 24.67
CA GLN A 247 -0.13 -21.10 25.82
C GLN A 247 1.39 -20.98 26.02
N GLN A 248 2.19 -21.57 25.15
CA GLN A 248 3.64 -21.53 25.26
C GLN A 248 4.19 -20.35 24.45
N LEU A 249 4.91 -19.44 25.12
CA LEU A 249 5.61 -18.34 24.46
C LEU A 249 6.74 -18.89 23.57
N LEU A 250 6.72 -18.58 22.29
CA LEU A 250 7.75 -18.92 21.31
C LEU A 250 8.75 -17.78 21.13
N SER A 251 8.26 -16.53 21.01
CA SER A 251 9.10 -15.39 20.66
C SER A 251 8.50 -14.06 21.16
N ASN A 252 9.38 -13.06 21.35
CA ASN A 252 9.00 -11.66 21.55
C ASN A 252 9.45 -10.85 20.35
N GLU A 253 8.54 -10.03 19.80
CA GLU A 253 8.70 -9.36 18.52
C GLU A 253 8.38 -7.87 18.62
N GLY A 254 8.50 -7.18 17.48
CA GLY A 254 8.13 -5.78 17.35
C GLY A 254 6.65 -5.52 17.52
N HIS A 255 6.29 -4.25 17.60
CA HIS A 255 4.90 -3.80 17.74
C HIS A 255 4.13 -3.95 16.41
N SER A 256 2.82 -3.79 16.44
CA SER A 256 1.94 -3.80 15.26
C SER A 256 2.07 -5.06 14.39
N PRO A 257 1.46 -6.18 14.82
CA PRO A 257 1.46 -7.41 14.02
C PRO A 257 0.87 -7.21 12.62
N ALA A 258 1.49 -7.83 11.63
CA ALA A 258 0.98 -7.97 10.28
C ALA A 258 -0.05 -9.11 10.16
N ILE A 259 -0.86 -9.09 9.09
CA ILE A 259 -1.69 -10.24 8.72
C ILE A 259 -0.76 -11.40 8.35
N PRO A 260 -0.84 -12.53 9.06
CA PRO A 260 0.09 -13.63 8.87
C PRO A 260 -0.19 -14.42 7.57
N LEU A 261 0.82 -15.14 7.12
CA LEU A 261 0.71 -16.03 5.97
C LEU A 261 1.11 -17.45 6.35
N VAL A 262 0.38 -18.44 5.82
CA VAL A 262 0.72 -19.86 5.96
C VAL A 262 0.96 -20.46 4.57
N VAL A 263 2.13 -21.07 4.38
CA VAL A 263 2.49 -21.78 3.16
C VAL A 263 2.97 -23.20 3.55
N GLY A 264 2.14 -24.20 3.33
CA GLY A 264 2.44 -25.56 3.78
C GLY A 264 2.54 -25.65 5.32
N GLN A 265 3.72 -25.94 5.83
CA GLN A 265 4.04 -26.00 7.25
C GLN A 265 4.78 -24.74 7.75
N ASP A 266 5.03 -23.80 6.87
CA ASP A 266 5.71 -22.55 7.16
C ASP A 266 4.71 -21.45 7.51
N VAL A 267 4.99 -20.73 8.61
CA VAL A 267 4.17 -19.59 9.06
C VAL A 267 5.02 -18.34 9.06
N TYR A 268 4.61 -17.35 8.29
CA TYR A 268 5.26 -16.06 8.17
C TYR A 268 4.52 -15.02 9.00
N LEU A 269 5.26 -14.35 9.88
CA LEU A 269 4.72 -13.35 10.80
C LEU A 269 5.52 -12.06 10.68
N GLY A 270 4.84 -10.94 10.58
CA GLY A 270 5.46 -9.62 10.46
C GLY A 270 5.10 -8.70 11.61
N THR A 271 5.96 -7.73 11.84
CA THR A 271 5.76 -6.63 12.79
C THR A 271 6.38 -5.35 12.25
N SER A 272 6.17 -4.24 12.95
CA SER A 272 6.83 -2.96 12.63
C SER A 272 8.36 -2.98 12.77
N SER A 273 8.99 -4.09 13.16
CA SER A 273 10.45 -4.17 13.36
C SER A 273 11.10 -5.34 12.66
N ASN A 274 10.35 -6.39 12.35
CA ASN A 274 10.92 -7.61 11.79
C ASN A 274 9.87 -8.49 11.13
N VAL A 275 10.35 -9.45 10.35
CA VAL A 275 9.59 -10.58 9.86
C VAL A 275 10.25 -11.87 10.35
N ILE A 276 9.45 -12.88 10.68
CA ILE A 276 9.93 -14.18 11.11
C ILE A 276 9.27 -15.30 10.32
N LEU A 277 10.02 -16.39 10.20
CA LEU A 277 9.55 -17.67 9.70
C LEU A 277 9.51 -18.66 10.85
N LEU A 278 8.35 -19.27 11.09
CA LEU A 278 8.21 -20.45 11.95
C LEU A 278 8.11 -21.68 11.04
N ASP A 279 8.97 -22.67 11.29
CA ASP A 279 8.83 -24.02 10.73
C ASP A 279 7.98 -24.86 11.70
N CYS A 280 6.79 -25.25 11.24
CA CYS A 280 5.82 -26.04 12.00
C CYS A 280 5.73 -27.51 11.52
N SER A 281 6.72 -28.01 10.78
CA SER A 281 6.75 -29.38 10.29
C SER A 281 6.77 -30.48 11.38
N ASN A 282 7.29 -30.16 12.57
CA ASN A 282 7.31 -31.07 13.71
C ASN A 282 6.75 -30.40 14.98
N ASN A 283 7.41 -29.35 15.43
CA ASN A 283 6.97 -28.44 16.50
C ASN A 283 7.33 -27.05 16.02
N CYS A 284 6.40 -26.11 16.09
CA CYS A 284 6.67 -24.75 15.62
C CYS A 284 7.90 -24.16 16.32
N SER A 285 8.87 -23.74 15.55
CA SER A 285 10.08 -23.07 16.03
C SER A 285 10.53 -21.99 15.07
N VAL A 286 11.20 -20.95 15.58
CA VAL A 286 11.75 -19.89 14.75
C VAL A 286 12.86 -20.45 13.86
N ALA A 287 12.61 -20.48 12.54
CA ALA A 287 13.54 -20.94 11.52
C ALA A 287 14.35 -19.79 10.92
N GLY A 288 13.79 -18.59 10.86
CA GLY A 288 14.45 -17.41 10.31
C GLY A 288 13.86 -16.11 10.84
N LYS A 289 14.68 -15.04 10.82
CA LYS A 289 14.27 -13.70 11.21
C LYS A 289 15.09 -12.68 10.44
N SER A 290 14.41 -11.68 9.85
CA SER A 290 15.03 -10.53 9.18
C SER A 290 14.48 -9.24 9.76
N THR A 291 15.29 -8.19 9.77
CA THR A 291 14.84 -6.83 10.07
C THR A 291 14.04 -6.33 8.88
N TYR A 292 12.77 -6.03 9.09
CA TYR A 292 11.87 -5.48 8.08
C TYR A 292 10.65 -4.88 8.76
N HIS A 293 10.17 -3.72 8.28
CA HIS A 293 9.04 -3.01 8.89
C HIS A 293 7.76 -3.32 8.12
N THR A 294 6.93 -4.19 8.63
CA THR A 294 5.62 -4.48 8.01
C THR A 294 4.54 -4.70 9.07
N ASN A 295 3.38 -4.09 8.84
CA ASN A 295 2.16 -4.35 9.60
C ASN A 295 0.96 -4.66 8.69
N GLY A 296 1.20 -4.79 7.40
CA GLY A 296 0.21 -5.15 6.38
C GLY A 296 0.11 -6.65 6.14
N GLU A 297 -0.48 -7.04 5.02
CA GLU A 297 -0.70 -8.45 4.65
C GLU A 297 0.54 -9.05 3.99
N ILE A 298 1.09 -10.12 4.56
CA ILE A 298 2.16 -10.92 3.95
C ILE A 298 1.52 -11.85 2.90
N THR A 299 2.13 -11.96 1.73
CA THR A 299 1.55 -12.69 0.60
C THR A 299 2.54 -13.65 -0.06
N HIS A 300 2.01 -14.69 -0.69
CA HIS A 300 2.78 -15.70 -1.40
C HIS A 300 2.49 -15.63 -2.90
N ASN A 301 3.53 -15.50 -3.69
CA ASN A 301 3.47 -15.68 -5.13
C ASN A 301 3.66 -17.17 -5.46
N ALA A 302 2.57 -17.86 -5.72
CA ALA A 302 2.61 -19.28 -6.05
C ALA A 302 3.25 -19.58 -7.42
N PHE A 303 3.35 -18.58 -8.30
CA PHE A 303 3.94 -18.74 -9.63
C PHE A 303 5.46 -18.99 -9.57
N ASN A 304 6.16 -18.28 -8.66
CA ASN A 304 7.62 -18.39 -8.51
C ASN A 304 8.07 -18.75 -7.09
N ASP A 305 7.11 -19.11 -6.22
CA ASP A 305 7.34 -19.53 -4.82
C ASP A 305 8.08 -18.47 -3.98
N THR A 306 7.68 -17.20 -4.09
CA THR A 306 8.28 -16.10 -3.33
C THR A 306 7.29 -15.48 -2.33
N ILE A 307 7.82 -15.04 -1.19
CA ILE A 307 7.06 -14.36 -0.14
C ILE A 307 7.29 -12.85 -0.26
N TRP A 308 6.21 -12.08 -0.12
CA TRP A 308 6.21 -10.64 -0.27
C TRP A 308 5.66 -9.96 0.98
N TYR A 309 6.28 -8.84 1.33
CA TYR A 309 6.02 -8.06 2.54
C TYR A 309 5.79 -6.60 2.14
N PRO A 310 4.66 -5.96 2.49
CA PRO A 310 4.53 -4.51 2.33
C PRO A 310 5.47 -3.78 3.29
N TYR A 311 6.08 -2.68 2.85
CA TYR A 311 7.05 -1.92 3.63
C TYR A 311 6.40 -0.67 4.22
N ASN A 312 6.01 -0.75 5.49
CA ASN A 312 5.29 0.31 6.18
C ASN A 312 6.24 1.40 6.72
N THR A 313 6.85 2.12 5.81
CA THR A 313 7.67 3.31 6.07
C THR A 313 7.32 4.42 5.09
N PRO A 314 7.75 5.66 5.32
CA PRO A 314 7.47 6.79 4.42
C PRO A 314 7.87 6.55 2.96
N GLU A 315 8.95 5.80 2.73
CA GLU A 315 9.42 5.45 1.39
C GLU A 315 8.54 4.38 0.74
N GLY A 316 7.88 3.57 1.56
CA GLY A 316 6.99 2.49 1.12
C GLY A 316 7.67 1.40 0.30
N GLY A 317 6.90 0.79 -0.57
CA GLY A 317 7.36 -0.33 -1.40
C GLY A 317 7.10 -1.69 -0.77
N TRP A 318 7.71 -2.71 -1.31
CA TRP A 318 7.56 -4.10 -0.88
C TRP A 318 8.92 -4.78 -0.83
N GLY A 319 9.03 -5.80 -0.04
CA GLY A 319 10.19 -6.67 -0.05
C GLY A 319 9.81 -8.11 -0.37
N THR A 320 10.77 -8.86 -0.92
CA THR A 320 10.60 -10.29 -1.17
C THR A 320 11.81 -11.07 -0.67
N GLY A 321 11.57 -12.24 -0.13
CA GLY A 321 12.62 -13.13 0.36
C GLY A 321 12.18 -13.98 1.55
N THR A 322 13.08 -14.82 2.02
CA THR A 322 12.84 -15.70 3.18
C THR A 322 13.42 -15.06 4.45
N PRO A 323 12.66 -14.95 5.56
CA PRO A 323 13.20 -14.47 6.82
C PRO A 323 14.41 -15.28 7.29
N GLY A 324 15.47 -14.55 7.73
CA GLY A 324 16.78 -15.12 8.03
C GLY A 324 17.79 -15.00 6.90
N ALA A 325 17.34 -14.64 5.70
CA ALA A 325 18.16 -14.18 4.59
C ALA A 325 17.89 -12.68 4.34
N ASP A 326 18.58 -12.10 3.36
CA ASP A 326 18.33 -10.72 2.93
C ASP A 326 16.96 -10.62 2.25
N ILE A 327 16.18 -9.64 2.66
CA ILE A 327 14.93 -9.26 1.99
C ILE A 327 15.29 -8.24 0.92
N VAL A 328 14.94 -8.55 -0.32
CA VAL A 328 15.19 -7.68 -1.46
C VAL A 328 14.02 -6.71 -1.59
N SER A 329 14.33 -5.42 -1.62
CA SER A 329 13.31 -4.37 -1.73
C SER A 329 12.86 -4.16 -3.17
N PHE A 330 11.58 -3.98 -3.36
CA PHE A 330 10.94 -3.53 -4.58
C PHE A 330 10.29 -2.17 -4.29
N ASN A 331 10.90 -1.11 -4.80
CA ASN A 331 10.42 0.25 -4.63
C ASN A 331 9.71 0.72 -5.91
N THR A 332 8.66 1.49 -5.72
CA THR A 332 7.98 2.19 -6.80
C THR A 332 8.53 3.61 -6.93
N GLN A 333 8.01 4.38 -7.88
CA GLN A 333 8.34 5.81 -8.01
C GLN A 333 7.54 6.68 -7.01
N HIS A 334 6.73 6.05 -6.15
CA HIS A 334 5.86 6.73 -5.21
C HIS A 334 6.37 6.50 -3.79
N ASP A 335 6.94 7.54 -3.20
CA ASP A 335 7.34 7.55 -1.79
C ASP A 335 6.08 7.71 -0.92
N THR A 336 5.54 6.61 -0.46
CA THR A 336 4.35 6.58 0.40
C THR A 336 4.25 5.24 1.12
N TYR A 337 3.65 5.23 2.29
CA TYR A 337 3.41 4.01 3.05
C TYR A 337 2.70 2.95 2.22
N THR A 338 3.07 1.70 2.43
CA THR A 338 2.42 0.54 1.83
C THR A 338 2.03 -0.45 2.90
N THR A 339 0.73 -0.69 3.02
CA THR A 339 0.14 -1.65 3.96
C THR A 339 -0.59 -2.78 3.25
N ALA A 340 -0.94 -2.57 1.97
CA ALA A 340 -1.55 -3.60 1.14
C ALA A 340 -0.55 -4.68 0.73
N GLY A 341 -0.93 -5.94 0.89
CA GLY A 341 -0.22 -7.08 0.31
C GLY A 341 -0.27 -7.05 -1.21
N VAL A 342 0.68 -7.74 -1.84
CA VAL A 342 0.72 -7.90 -3.30
C VAL A 342 -0.26 -8.97 -3.74
N ALA A 343 -1.08 -8.70 -4.75
CA ALA A 343 -1.87 -9.73 -5.42
C ALA A 343 -1.11 -10.32 -6.60
N PHE A 344 -1.31 -11.60 -6.85
CA PHE A 344 -0.67 -12.34 -7.93
C PHE A 344 -1.71 -13.03 -8.80
N GLY A 345 -1.54 -12.93 -10.11
CA GLY A 345 -2.31 -13.66 -11.10
C GLY A 345 -1.64 -14.97 -11.51
N ASP A 346 -2.40 -15.82 -12.17
CA ASP A 346 -1.96 -17.18 -12.58
C ASP A 346 -0.83 -17.17 -13.62
N ASN A 347 -0.71 -16.07 -14.38
CA ASN A 347 0.33 -15.92 -15.41
C ASN A 347 1.52 -15.07 -14.92
N GLY A 348 1.57 -14.76 -13.61
CA GLY A 348 2.62 -13.96 -13.00
C GLY A 348 2.35 -12.46 -13.00
N GLU A 349 1.11 -12.04 -13.28
CA GLU A 349 0.68 -10.66 -13.07
C GLU A 349 0.76 -10.29 -11.58
N MET A 350 1.03 -9.02 -11.30
CA MET A 350 1.15 -8.50 -9.95
C MET A 350 0.35 -7.20 -9.81
N ALA A 351 -0.44 -7.08 -8.76
CA ALA A 351 -1.13 -5.83 -8.44
C ALA A 351 -0.76 -5.32 -7.06
N PHE A 352 -0.47 -4.02 -6.98
CA PHE A 352 0.02 -3.32 -5.81
C PHE A 352 -0.89 -2.13 -5.50
N GLY A 353 -1.15 -1.88 -4.24
CA GLY A 353 -1.85 -0.69 -3.78
C GLY A 353 -1.05 0.03 -2.70
N ASN A 354 -1.14 1.36 -2.64
CA ASN A 354 -0.46 2.16 -1.62
C ASN A 354 -1.41 3.09 -0.87
N ASP A 355 -0.88 3.77 0.15
CA ASP A 355 -1.67 4.63 1.02
C ASP A 355 -2.02 5.99 0.38
N ASN A 356 -1.50 6.31 -0.80
CA ASN A 356 -1.95 7.44 -1.62
C ASN A 356 -3.08 7.06 -2.60
N GLY A 357 -3.59 5.82 -2.55
CA GLY A 357 -4.66 5.38 -3.43
C GLY A 357 -4.23 5.04 -4.85
N ILE A 358 -2.94 4.84 -5.08
CA ILE A 358 -2.40 4.47 -6.39
C ILE A 358 -2.43 2.94 -6.51
N LEU A 359 -3.10 2.46 -7.54
CA LEU A 359 -3.10 1.07 -7.97
C LEU A 359 -2.11 0.90 -9.12
N MET A 360 -1.16 -0.01 -8.97
CA MET A 360 -0.18 -0.37 -9.99
C MET A 360 -0.34 -1.83 -10.37
N VAL A 361 -0.27 -2.14 -11.66
CA VAL A 361 -0.34 -3.50 -12.17
C VAL A 361 0.84 -3.77 -13.09
N LEU A 362 1.60 -4.81 -12.76
CA LEU A 362 2.68 -5.32 -13.59
C LEU A 362 2.19 -6.56 -14.33
N LEU A 363 2.27 -6.53 -15.64
CA LEU A 363 1.97 -7.67 -16.48
C LEU A 363 3.27 -8.46 -16.71
N SER A 364 3.23 -9.75 -16.43
CA SER A 364 4.40 -10.62 -16.64
C SER A 364 4.82 -10.59 -18.10
N SER A 365 5.98 -9.99 -18.39
CA SER A 365 6.78 -10.43 -19.53
C SER A 365 7.58 -11.68 -19.08
N ASN A 366 7.82 -12.65 -19.94
CA ASN A 366 8.61 -13.86 -19.68
C ASN A 366 10.10 -13.61 -19.31
N SER A 367 10.42 -12.44 -18.78
CA SER A 367 11.71 -12.09 -18.23
C SER A 367 11.67 -12.28 -16.71
N SER A 368 12.51 -13.17 -16.21
CA SER A 368 12.90 -13.18 -14.80
C SER A 368 12.97 -11.73 -14.28
N LEU A 369 12.25 -11.43 -13.21
CA LEU A 369 12.51 -10.23 -12.42
C LEU A 369 13.99 -10.30 -12.00
N ALA A 370 14.85 -9.69 -12.80
CA ALA A 370 16.21 -9.46 -12.40
C ALA A 370 16.10 -8.46 -11.25
N VAL A 371 16.31 -8.96 -10.05
CA VAL A 371 16.55 -8.15 -8.88
C VAL A 371 17.76 -7.30 -9.22
N GLU A 372 17.55 -6.04 -9.56
CA GLU A 372 18.65 -5.10 -9.64
C GLU A 372 19.04 -4.79 -8.19
N ASP A 373 20.15 -5.41 -7.78
CA ASP A 373 20.93 -4.89 -6.67
C ASP A 373 21.12 -3.39 -6.91
N SER A 374 20.80 -2.60 -5.91
CA SER A 374 21.03 -1.16 -5.88
C SER A 374 22.56 -0.86 -5.80
N GLU A 375 23.30 -1.27 -6.82
CA GLU A 375 24.53 -0.62 -7.19
C GLU A 375 24.17 0.50 -8.17
N GLU A 376 24.49 1.72 -7.79
CA GLU A 376 24.40 2.91 -8.63
C GLU A 376 24.76 2.59 -10.08
N SER A 377 23.75 2.35 -10.92
CA SER A 377 23.94 2.14 -12.33
C SER A 377 24.17 3.48 -13.03
N SER A 378 25.42 3.92 -12.96
CA SER A 378 25.98 4.99 -13.81
C SER A 378 26.11 4.56 -15.30
N THR A 379 25.38 3.53 -15.77
CA THR A 379 25.65 2.90 -17.08
C THR A 379 24.66 3.27 -18.19
N GLU A 380 23.47 3.77 -17.92
CA GLU A 380 22.53 4.19 -18.98
C GLU A 380 22.94 5.51 -19.68
N SER A 381 23.61 6.42 -18.97
CA SER A 381 24.11 7.66 -19.56
C SER A 381 25.19 7.42 -20.63
N ASN A 382 25.90 6.29 -20.59
CA ASN A 382 26.99 6.01 -21.53
C ASN A 382 26.52 5.54 -22.92
N SER A 383 25.37 4.92 -23.07
CA SER A 383 24.87 4.44 -24.35
C SER A 383 24.45 5.60 -25.26
N TYR A 384 23.70 6.56 -24.74
CA TYR A 384 23.30 7.75 -25.49
C TYR A 384 24.47 8.69 -25.77
N PHE A 385 25.42 8.79 -24.86
CA PHE A 385 26.64 9.57 -25.06
C PHE A 385 27.53 8.97 -26.17
N GLN A 386 27.66 7.65 -26.24
CA GLN A 386 28.40 6.97 -27.31
C GLN A 386 27.71 7.13 -28.67
N GLN A 387 26.39 7.01 -28.74
CA GLN A 387 25.62 7.26 -29.98
C GLN A 387 25.73 8.71 -30.43
N PHE A 388 25.71 9.66 -29.50
CA PHE A 388 25.90 11.08 -29.76
C PHE A 388 27.31 11.39 -30.29
N LEU A 389 28.33 10.76 -29.73
CA LEU A 389 29.73 10.91 -30.15
C LEU A 389 29.95 10.36 -31.57
N ILE A 390 29.32 9.24 -31.90
CA ILE A 390 29.34 8.65 -33.26
C ILE A 390 28.66 9.58 -34.26
N LEU A 391 27.52 10.17 -33.93
CA LEU A 391 26.81 11.13 -34.79
C LEU A 391 27.64 12.41 -35.04
N ILE A 392 28.30 12.93 -34.01
CA ILE A 392 29.21 14.08 -34.15
C ILE A 392 30.39 13.74 -35.05
N LEU A 393 31.03 12.58 -34.87
CA LEU A 393 32.16 12.12 -35.67
C LEU A 393 31.76 11.92 -37.14
N CYS A 394 30.58 11.34 -37.40
CA CYS A 394 30.02 11.22 -38.75
C CYS A 394 29.73 12.60 -39.39
N GLY A 395 29.19 13.53 -38.61
CA GLY A 395 28.94 14.90 -39.04
C GLY A 395 30.24 15.66 -39.39
N ILE A 396 31.27 15.53 -38.58
CA ILE A 396 32.58 16.14 -38.82
C ILE A 396 33.25 15.54 -40.07
N MET A 397 33.24 14.22 -40.24
CA MET A 397 33.78 13.57 -41.44
C MET A 397 33.05 13.97 -42.71
N PHE A 398 31.71 14.10 -42.64
CA PHE A 398 30.90 14.58 -43.77
C PHE A 398 31.20 16.03 -44.11
N PHE A 399 31.41 16.90 -43.13
CA PHE A 399 31.79 18.29 -43.28
C PHE A 399 33.15 18.45 -43.98
N PHE A 400 34.13 17.63 -43.64
CA PHE A 400 35.48 17.62 -44.27
C PHE A 400 35.41 17.14 -45.74
N GLN A 401 34.50 16.23 -46.07
CA GLN A 401 34.31 15.78 -47.46
C GLN A 401 33.64 16.83 -48.35
N LEU A 402 32.80 17.71 -47.79
CA LEU A 402 32.06 18.76 -48.49
C LEU A 402 32.86 20.06 -48.70
N LYS A 403 34.05 20.19 -48.11
CA LYS A 403 34.90 21.39 -48.12
C LYS A 403 35.26 21.90 -49.54
N LYS A 404 34.96 21.13 -50.62
CA LYS A 404 35.22 21.48 -51.99
C LYS A 404 34.08 22.33 -52.65
N ASN A 405 32.90 22.47 -51.97
CA ASN A 405 31.77 23.25 -52.50
C ASN A 405 31.08 24.01 -51.35
N ASN A 406 31.55 25.23 -51.05
CA ASN A 406 31.18 26.00 -49.85
C ASN A 406 29.64 26.23 -49.69
N LYS A 407 28.88 26.39 -50.80
CA LYS A 407 27.44 26.63 -50.70
C LYS A 407 26.62 25.39 -50.34
N MET A 408 27.10 24.22 -50.72
CA MET A 408 26.43 22.96 -50.42
C MET A 408 26.78 22.49 -49.01
N ALA A 409 28.03 22.71 -48.56
CA ALA A 409 28.48 22.44 -47.20
C ALA A 409 27.70 23.24 -46.13
N THR A 410 27.40 24.53 -46.42
CA THR A 410 26.62 25.37 -45.51
C THR A 410 25.17 24.90 -45.40
N LYS A 411 24.53 24.49 -46.48
CA LYS A 411 23.15 23.99 -46.46
C LYS A 411 23.01 22.65 -45.71
N VAL A 412 23.97 21.74 -45.92
CA VAL A 412 23.98 20.44 -45.26
C VAL A 412 24.34 20.59 -43.78
N GLY A 413 25.28 21.49 -43.43
CA GLY A 413 25.60 21.81 -42.03
C GLY A 413 24.40 22.39 -41.27
N LEU A 414 23.64 23.28 -41.94
CA LEU A 414 22.42 23.87 -41.34
C LEU A 414 21.32 22.81 -41.11
N LEU A 415 21.13 21.91 -42.08
CA LEU A 415 20.18 20.79 -41.95
C LEU A 415 20.58 19.84 -40.83
N LEU A 416 21.86 19.52 -40.70
CA LEU A 416 22.39 18.64 -39.65
C LEU A 416 22.25 19.27 -38.26
N LEU A 417 22.48 20.57 -38.15
CA LEU A 417 22.28 21.35 -36.93
C LEU A 417 20.81 21.38 -36.52
N LEU A 418 19.91 21.46 -37.48
CA LEU A 418 18.46 21.43 -37.23
C LEU A 418 17.99 20.05 -36.76
N VAL A 419 18.53 18.97 -37.35
CA VAL A 419 18.25 17.58 -36.88
C VAL A 419 18.82 17.36 -35.48
N ILE A 420 20.01 17.83 -35.20
CA ILE A 420 20.64 17.73 -33.85
C ILE A 420 19.79 18.53 -32.84
N MET A 421 19.35 19.73 -33.17
CA MET A 421 18.45 20.50 -32.30
C MET A 421 17.14 19.76 -32.01
N ILE A 422 16.51 19.14 -32.99
CA ILE A 422 15.26 18.38 -32.81
C ILE A 422 15.47 17.14 -31.91
N LEU A 423 16.65 16.50 -31.98
CA LEU A 423 16.98 15.33 -31.16
C LEU A 423 17.39 15.71 -29.74
N ILE A 424 17.96 16.90 -29.53
CA ILE A 424 18.41 17.35 -28.19
C ILE A 424 17.29 18.05 -27.42
N LEU A 425 16.33 18.69 -28.11
CA LEU A 425 15.25 19.43 -27.48
C LEU A 425 14.46 18.61 -26.42
N PRO A 426 14.07 17.34 -26.67
CA PRO A 426 13.39 16.53 -25.64
C PRO A 426 14.27 16.23 -24.43
N VAL A 427 15.56 15.95 -24.67
CA VAL A 427 16.53 15.66 -23.58
C VAL A 427 16.83 16.92 -22.76
N ALA A 428 17.01 18.05 -23.43
CA ALA A 428 17.22 19.33 -22.75
C ALA A 428 15.95 19.80 -22.01
N SER A 429 14.78 19.51 -22.54
CA SER A 429 13.48 19.78 -21.89
C SER A 429 13.33 18.94 -20.60
N ASN A 430 13.67 17.64 -20.65
CA ASN A 430 13.62 16.77 -19.46
C ASN A 430 14.66 17.13 -18.40
N ILE A 431 15.85 17.57 -18.81
CA ILE A 431 16.88 18.04 -17.86
C ILE A 431 16.46 19.37 -17.25
N TRP A 432 15.87 20.27 -18.04
CA TRP A 432 15.39 21.56 -17.56
C TRP A 432 14.12 21.44 -16.70
N SER A 433 13.21 20.51 -16.99
CA SER A 433 12.07 20.26 -16.10
C SER A 433 12.54 19.71 -14.76
N LYS A 434 13.50 18.78 -14.73
CA LYS A 434 14.10 18.30 -13.47
C LYS A 434 14.86 19.38 -12.71
N GLU A 435 15.50 20.33 -13.38
CA GLU A 435 16.24 21.43 -12.76
C GLU A 435 15.29 22.55 -12.28
N ILE A 436 14.14 22.72 -12.90
CA ILE A 436 13.09 23.64 -12.46
C ILE A 436 12.28 23.04 -11.31
N ASP A 437 12.03 21.73 -11.29
CA ASP A 437 11.42 21.02 -10.17
C ASP A 437 12.36 20.92 -8.95
N SER A 438 13.68 21.05 -9.14
CA SER A 438 14.67 21.08 -8.06
C SER A 438 15.05 22.49 -7.58
N SER A 439 14.55 23.55 -8.23
CA SER A 439 14.77 24.93 -7.80
C SER A 439 13.59 25.43 -7.00
N GLU A 440 13.70 25.29 -5.65
CA GLU A 440 12.98 26.07 -4.65
C GLU A 440 11.46 26.22 -4.91
N GLU A 441 10.69 25.12 -4.83
CA GLU A 441 9.36 25.27 -4.26
C GLU A 441 9.56 25.56 -2.78
N ALA A 442 9.21 26.77 -2.37
CA ALA A 442 8.91 27.03 -0.97
C ALA A 442 7.93 25.94 -0.50
N PRO A 443 8.06 25.40 0.73
CA PRO A 443 7.12 24.41 1.25
C PRO A 443 5.71 24.80 0.84
N GLY A 444 4.93 23.89 0.28
CA GLY A 444 3.66 24.19 -0.37
C GLY A 444 2.61 24.88 0.48
N ASP A 445 2.96 25.26 1.72
CA ASP A 445 2.15 25.91 2.73
C ASP A 445 2.78 27.20 3.30
N TRP A 446 3.86 27.68 2.66
CA TRP A 446 4.53 28.90 3.12
C TRP A 446 3.69 30.15 2.82
N ASP A 447 3.42 30.96 3.84
CA ASP A 447 2.76 32.26 3.67
C ASP A 447 3.81 33.39 3.57
N GLU A 448 3.79 34.13 2.45
CA GLU A 448 4.71 35.25 2.21
C GLU A 448 4.60 36.40 3.23
N SER A 449 3.54 36.43 4.02
CA SER A 449 3.37 37.39 5.09
C SER A 449 4.14 37.06 6.38
N TRP A 450 4.66 35.81 6.49
CA TRP A 450 5.42 35.38 7.65
C TRP A 450 6.78 36.06 7.74
N PRO A 451 7.34 36.20 8.95
CA PRO A 451 8.68 36.78 9.14
C PRO A 451 9.76 36.02 8.35
N GLU A 452 10.66 36.77 7.71
CA GLU A 452 11.77 36.20 6.91
C GLU A 452 12.72 35.33 7.74
N ASP A 453 12.82 35.55 9.05
CA ASP A 453 13.64 34.76 9.97
C ASP A 453 13.03 33.40 10.32
N TRP A 454 11.81 33.10 9.85
CA TRP A 454 11.22 31.77 9.93
C TRP A 454 11.64 30.84 8.78
N LYS A 455 12.19 31.38 7.69
CA LYS A 455 12.64 30.56 6.55
C LYS A 455 13.76 29.59 6.97
N GLY A 456 13.57 28.32 6.63
CA GLY A 456 14.50 27.26 7.01
C GLY A 456 14.40 26.86 8.49
N THR A 457 13.26 27.16 9.12
CA THR A 457 12.91 26.69 10.47
C THR A 457 11.55 26.01 10.44
N GLN A 458 11.25 25.23 11.46
CA GLN A 458 9.94 24.61 11.60
C GLN A 458 8.86 25.62 11.93
N VAL A 459 7.74 25.55 11.22
CA VAL A 459 6.56 26.42 11.39
C VAL A 459 5.34 25.58 11.65
N ILE A 460 4.49 25.99 12.60
CA ILE A 460 3.21 25.33 12.84
C ILE A 460 2.07 26.36 12.77
N VAL A 461 0.97 25.93 12.18
CA VAL A 461 -0.23 26.72 11.98
C VAL A 461 -1.43 26.03 12.57
N PHE A 462 -2.28 26.75 13.30
CA PHE A 462 -3.54 26.27 13.83
C PHE A 462 -4.69 27.10 13.23
N GLU A 463 -5.54 26.47 12.41
CA GLU A 463 -6.76 27.08 11.87
C GLU A 463 -7.90 26.91 12.88
N LEU A 464 -7.98 27.82 13.83
CA LEU A 464 -9.02 27.80 14.85
C LEU A 464 -10.27 28.59 14.39
N PRO A 465 -11.48 28.34 14.96
CA PRO A 465 -12.69 29.08 14.61
C PRO A 465 -12.56 30.61 14.75
N ASP A 466 -11.72 31.08 15.66
CA ASP A 466 -11.46 32.49 15.91
C ASP A 466 -10.40 33.08 14.96
N GLY A 467 -9.78 32.28 14.10
CA GLY A 467 -8.77 32.68 13.12
C GLY A 467 -7.52 31.82 13.15
N GLU A 468 -6.67 32.02 12.16
CA GLU A 468 -5.39 31.31 12.02
C GLU A 468 -4.35 31.87 12.98
N ILE A 469 -3.60 30.97 13.63
CA ILE A 469 -2.47 31.31 14.50
C ILE A 469 -1.27 30.55 14.01
N ALA A 470 -0.18 31.25 13.63
CA ALA A 470 1.07 30.63 13.21
C ALA A 470 2.19 30.90 14.22
N LEU A 471 3.10 29.98 14.39
CA LEU A 471 4.30 30.08 15.19
C LEU A 471 5.48 29.44 14.43
N GLY A 472 6.50 30.22 14.12
CA GLY A 472 7.71 29.78 13.42
C GLY A 472 8.98 30.17 14.15
N GLY A 473 10.13 29.94 13.52
CA GLY A 473 11.43 30.12 14.15
C GLY A 473 11.79 28.97 15.10
N LEU A 474 11.07 27.87 15.02
CA LEU A 474 11.26 26.69 15.86
C LEU A 474 12.24 25.72 15.20
N THR A 475 12.98 24.93 15.99
CA THR A 475 13.96 23.96 15.47
C THR A 475 14.10 22.77 16.41
N GLY A 476 14.47 21.61 15.82
CA GLY A 476 14.87 20.44 16.60
C GLY A 476 13.74 19.49 16.99
N TYR A 477 12.54 19.69 16.47
CA TYR A 477 11.45 18.75 16.65
C TYR A 477 11.53 17.68 15.57
N GLN A 478 11.28 16.41 15.94
CA GLN A 478 11.43 15.26 15.04
C GLN A 478 10.10 14.72 14.54
N ASN A 479 8.99 14.99 15.24
CA ASN A 479 7.66 14.55 14.83
C ASN A 479 6.59 15.57 15.19
N VAL A 480 5.44 15.42 14.54
CA VAL A 480 4.30 16.34 14.67
C VAL A 480 3.76 16.39 16.10
N GLU A 481 3.76 15.29 16.86
CA GLU A 481 3.21 15.29 18.21
C GLU A 481 3.98 16.20 19.16
N VAL A 482 5.30 16.01 19.23
CA VAL A 482 6.17 16.80 20.10
C VAL A 482 6.17 18.27 19.68
N PHE A 483 6.14 18.50 18.36
CA PHE A 483 6.09 19.84 17.80
C PHE A 483 4.78 20.55 18.13
N THR A 484 3.64 19.86 17.94
CA THR A 484 2.31 20.41 18.29
C THR A 484 2.18 20.73 19.77
N ASP A 485 2.66 19.85 20.65
CA ASP A 485 2.60 20.07 22.10
C ASP A 485 3.41 21.28 22.54
N ALA A 486 4.62 21.42 22.02
CA ALA A 486 5.49 22.54 22.33
C ALA A 486 4.87 23.86 21.86
N ALA A 487 4.46 23.93 20.59
CA ALA A 487 3.87 25.12 20.01
C ALA A 487 2.53 25.51 20.66
N ALA A 488 1.67 24.54 20.93
CA ALA A 488 0.41 24.76 21.61
C ALA A 488 0.63 25.30 23.04
N SER A 489 1.63 24.78 23.75
CA SER A 489 2.04 25.30 25.07
C SER A 489 2.50 26.75 25.00
N ASP A 490 3.32 27.11 24.03
CA ASP A 490 3.84 28.47 23.85
C ASP A 490 2.71 29.48 23.49
N LEU A 491 1.74 29.02 22.71
CA LEU A 491 0.59 29.80 22.29
C LEU A 491 -0.57 29.78 23.30
N ASN A 492 -0.45 29.05 24.41
CA ASN A 492 -1.51 28.80 25.40
C ASN A 492 -2.77 28.15 24.78
N ILE A 493 -2.60 27.31 23.79
CA ILE A 493 -3.66 26.48 23.18
C ILE A 493 -3.79 25.21 24.01
N SER A 494 -4.99 24.89 24.50
CA SER A 494 -5.24 23.62 25.17
C SER A 494 -5.44 22.51 24.15
N VAL A 495 -4.71 21.41 24.28
CA VAL A 495 -4.80 20.23 23.39
C VAL A 495 -5.41 19.08 24.17
N SER A 496 -6.46 18.46 23.62
CA SER A 496 -6.99 17.19 24.11
C SER A 496 -6.59 16.07 23.15
N LYS A 497 -6.10 14.98 23.71
CA LYS A 497 -5.63 13.83 22.94
C LYS A 497 -6.30 12.55 23.41
N GLU A 498 -6.52 11.65 22.48
CA GLU A 498 -6.85 10.26 22.77
C GLU A 498 -5.78 9.35 22.15
N SER A 499 -5.32 8.37 22.95
CA SER A 499 -4.33 7.40 22.47
C SER A 499 -5.04 6.15 22.00
N TYR A 500 -4.76 5.78 20.76
CA TYR A 500 -5.22 4.55 20.13
C TYR A 500 -4.01 3.69 19.75
N ASP A 501 -4.24 2.45 19.39
CA ASP A 501 -3.17 1.51 19.02
C ASP A 501 -2.43 1.88 17.73
N PHE A 502 -3.04 2.71 16.90
CA PHE A 502 -2.49 3.24 15.65
C PHE A 502 -1.87 4.63 15.82
N GLY A 503 -1.81 5.15 17.03
CA GLY A 503 -1.19 6.45 17.31
C GLY A 503 -2.02 7.33 18.24
N VAL A 504 -1.53 8.55 18.41
CA VAL A 504 -2.20 9.58 19.19
C VAL A 504 -3.05 10.43 18.26
N TRP A 505 -4.28 10.70 18.68
CA TRP A 505 -5.25 11.50 17.95
C TRP A 505 -5.57 12.78 18.72
N ILE A 506 -5.59 13.92 18.05
CA ILE A 506 -6.03 15.17 18.66
C ILE A 506 -7.53 15.27 18.52
N THR A 507 -8.21 15.37 19.65
CA THR A 507 -9.67 15.45 19.72
C THR A 507 -10.18 16.87 19.83
N SER A 508 -9.39 17.81 20.36
CA SER A 508 -9.77 19.23 20.38
C SER A 508 -8.57 20.15 20.58
N PHE A 509 -8.69 21.35 20.00
CA PHE A 509 -7.90 22.52 20.37
C PHE A 509 -8.81 23.55 21.05
N ASN A 510 -8.42 24.07 22.21
CA ASN A 510 -9.21 25.01 23.03
C ASN A 510 -10.64 24.55 23.37
N GLY A 511 -10.86 23.21 23.37
CA GLY A 511 -12.17 22.61 23.58
C GLY A 511 -13.06 22.57 22.35
N GLU A 512 -12.58 23.04 21.20
CA GLU A 512 -13.25 22.92 19.92
C GLU A 512 -12.89 21.54 19.32
N SER A 513 -13.88 20.66 19.21
CA SER A 513 -13.69 19.29 18.70
C SER A 513 -14.21 19.12 17.27
N GLY A 514 -15.17 19.94 16.84
CA GLY A 514 -15.73 19.86 15.49
C GLY A 514 -16.10 18.44 15.05
N GLU A 515 -15.86 18.13 13.79
CA GLU A 515 -15.94 16.77 13.22
C GLU A 515 -14.58 16.04 13.31
N GLY A 516 -13.55 16.67 13.87
CA GLY A 516 -12.20 16.18 14.03
C GLY A 516 -11.15 17.22 13.66
N TRP A 517 -9.88 16.84 13.78
CA TRP A 517 -8.73 17.67 13.41
C TRP A 517 -7.81 16.87 12.50
N GLU A 518 -7.38 17.49 11.43
CA GLU A 518 -6.42 16.93 10.51
C GLU A 518 -5.20 17.85 10.35
N PHE A 519 -4.11 17.31 9.84
CA PHE A 519 -2.91 18.09 9.61
C PHE A 519 -2.25 17.78 8.27
N THR A 520 -1.58 18.79 7.75
CA THR A 520 -0.68 18.67 6.60
C THR A 520 0.76 18.92 7.05
N ILE A 521 1.70 18.34 6.33
CA ILE A 521 3.13 18.64 6.40
C ILE A 521 3.52 19.13 5.01
N ASP A 522 4.03 20.35 4.91
CA ASP A 522 4.45 20.99 3.66
C ASP A 522 3.35 20.95 2.57
N GLY A 523 2.11 21.23 3.00
CA GLY A 523 0.92 21.24 2.14
C GLY A 523 0.37 19.87 1.78
N LYS A 524 1.03 18.77 2.22
CA LYS A 524 0.55 17.42 1.98
C LYS A 524 -0.12 16.87 3.23
N ARG A 525 -1.34 16.35 3.06
CA ARG A 525 -2.07 15.70 4.16
C ARG A 525 -1.32 14.46 4.65
N SER A 526 -1.13 14.34 5.96
CA SER A 526 -0.49 13.17 6.55
C SER A 526 -1.42 11.97 6.53
N SER A 527 -0.89 10.84 6.12
CA SER A 527 -1.56 9.53 6.16
C SER A 527 -1.32 8.77 7.47
N VAL A 528 -0.48 9.32 8.36
CA VAL A 528 -0.08 8.68 9.63
C VAL A 528 -0.45 9.54 10.82
N GLY A 529 -0.54 8.91 12.01
CA GLY A 529 -0.80 9.61 13.26
C GLY A 529 0.37 10.50 13.69
N ILE A 530 0.07 11.53 14.47
CA ILE A 530 1.03 12.58 14.90
C ILE A 530 2.29 12.06 15.60
N SER A 531 2.21 10.90 16.26
CA SER A 531 3.33 10.32 17.00
C SER A 531 4.39 9.66 16.11
N VAL A 532 4.03 9.37 14.86
CA VAL A 532 4.91 8.72 13.86
C VAL A 532 5.12 9.58 12.61
N ALA A 533 4.46 10.71 12.52
CA ALA A 533 4.66 11.67 11.44
C ALA A 533 5.94 12.47 11.69
N ASP A 534 7.01 12.11 10.99
CA ASP A 534 8.30 12.82 11.06
C ASP A 534 8.23 14.16 10.34
N ILE A 535 9.03 15.12 10.79
CA ILE A 535 9.17 16.45 10.19
C ILE A 535 10.63 16.82 10.06
N ASP A 536 10.94 17.56 9.01
CA ASP A 536 12.28 18.07 8.70
C ASP A 536 12.56 19.43 9.40
N GLU A 537 13.79 19.94 9.24
CA GLU A 537 14.26 21.17 9.89
C GLU A 537 13.53 22.43 9.42
N ASP A 538 12.84 22.36 8.27
CA ASP A 538 12.12 23.47 7.62
C ASP A 538 10.64 23.17 7.32
N SER A 539 10.11 22.08 7.88
CA SER A 539 8.73 21.65 7.66
C SER A 539 7.69 22.66 8.18
N VAL A 540 6.63 22.81 7.42
CA VAL A 540 5.42 23.55 7.82
C VAL A 540 4.32 22.55 8.17
N VAL A 541 3.90 22.55 9.43
CA VAL A 541 2.77 21.73 9.91
C VAL A 541 1.55 22.62 10.05
N ARG A 542 0.45 22.28 9.37
CA ARG A 542 -0.81 23.01 9.44
C ARG A 542 -1.92 22.13 10.00
N TRP A 543 -2.56 22.58 11.06
CA TRP A 543 -3.74 21.96 11.64
C TRP A 543 -5.01 22.65 11.17
N SER A 544 -5.96 21.90 10.64
CA SER A 544 -7.27 22.39 10.21
C SER A 544 -8.40 21.52 10.76
N PRO A 545 -9.63 22.06 10.95
CA PRO A 545 -10.81 21.25 11.22
C PRO A 545 -11.06 20.27 10.07
N ALA A 546 -11.38 19.01 10.39
CA ALA A 546 -11.66 17.96 9.43
C ALA A 546 -13.03 18.11 8.76
#